data_f9cf7d86b659ed498c17d35ee3f9fbfb
#
_entry.id   f9cf7d86b659ed498c17d35ee3f9fbfb
#
_cell.length_a   1.000
_cell.length_b   1.000
_cell.length_c   1.000
_cell.angle_alpha   90.00
_cell.angle_beta   90.00
_cell.angle_gamma   90.00
#
_symmetry.space_group_name_H-M   'P 1'
#
loop_
_entity.id
_entity.type
_entity.pdbx_description
1 polymer ?
#
loop_
_entity_poly.entity_id
_entity_poly.type
_entity_poly.pdbx_seq_one_letter_code
_entity_poly.pdbx_strand_id
1 'polypeptide(L)'
;MTLLAISRLEAGYGDQQVLFGLDLVVNAGEVVSLLGRNGMGKTTSVRALMGLLPISAGAIEFEGRSIAGAPPFRIAQAGIGLVPEGRQIFPTLTVEENLIATAARRSAQDWTLERVYAFLPRLAERRRHFGDQISGGEQQMLAIGRALMTNPKLLLLDEATEGLAPLIRQEIWHGLASLKGAGLAILVIDRNLAALLRLCDRHHIVEKGRVVWQGTSTELAADAAARERYLSI
;
A
#
# COMPACT_ATOMS: atom_id res chain seq x y z
N MET A 1 -6.06 -15.29 10.41
CA MET A 1 -5.00 -14.92 11.40
C MET A 1 -4.64 -13.47 11.18
N THR A 2 -4.67 -12.66 12.24
CA THR A 2 -4.35 -11.22 12.14
C THR A 2 -2.88 -11.03 11.80
N LEU A 3 -2.60 -10.28 10.73
CA LEU A 3 -1.25 -9.94 10.28
C LEU A 3 -0.84 -8.56 10.78
N LEU A 4 -1.73 -7.56 10.63
CA LEU A 4 -1.55 -6.19 11.12
C LEU A 4 -2.73 -5.81 11.99
N ALA A 5 -2.46 -5.25 13.18
CA ALA A 5 -3.45 -4.64 14.05
C ALA A 5 -2.99 -3.23 14.45
N ILE A 6 -3.83 -2.25 14.19
CA ILE A 6 -3.67 -0.87 14.62
C ILE A 6 -4.81 -0.57 15.59
N SER A 7 -4.48 -0.10 16.79
CA SER A 7 -5.46 0.17 17.84
C SER A 7 -5.30 1.59 18.38
N ARG A 8 -6.37 2.38 18.28
CA ARG A 8 -6.47 3.76 18.77
C ARG A 8 -5.27 4.63 18.38
N LEU A 9 -4.82 4.53 17.13
CA LEU A 9 -3.65 5.23 16.65
C LEU A 9 -3.85 6.73 16.60
N GLU A 10 -2.96 7.47 17.27
CA GLU A 10 -2.90 8.92 17.22
C GLU A 10 -1.55 9.37 16.67
N ALA A 11 -1.58 10.30 15.71
CA ALA A 11 -0.38 10.85 15.08
C ALA A 11 -0.70 12.20 14.43
N GLY A 12 0.34 13.00 14.19
CA GLY A 12 0.21 14.31 13.57
C GLY A 12 1.55 14.90 13.15
N TYR A 13 1.53 16.11 12.64
CA TYR A 13 2.69 16.85 12.16
C TYR A 13 2.94 18.06 13.08
N GLY A 14 4.01 18.03 13.87
CA GLY A 14 4.24 19.02 14.92
C GLY A 14 3.05 19.06 15.89
N ASP A 15 2.46 20.22 16.08
CA ASP A 15 1.31 20.41 16.98
C ASP A 15 -0.05 20.08 16.32
N GLN A 16 -0.05 19.77 15.02
CA GLN A 16 -1.29 19.46 14.28
C GLN A 16 -1.57 17.96 14.32
N GLN A 17 -2.47 17.53 15.19
CA GLN A 17 -2.96 16.15 15.21
C GLN A 17 -3.82 15.88 13.97
N VAL A 18 -3.64 14.70 13.36
CA VAL A 18 -4.35 14.25 12.15
C VAL A 18 -5.11 12.96 12.40
N LEU A 19 -4.54 12.03 13.16
CA LEU A 19 -5.18 10.77 13.54
C LEU A 19 -5.67 10.87 14.98
N PHE A 20 -6.92 10.48 15.22
CA PHE A 20 -7.64 10.65 16.48
C PHE A 20 -8.18 9.33 17.01
N GLY A 21 -7.34 8.31 17.11
CA GLY A 21 -7.73 6.97 17.55
C GLY A 21 -8.21 6.10 16.38
N LEU A 22 -7.38 5.97 15.33
CA LEU A 22 -7.67 5.14 14.17
C LEU A 22 -7.47 3.66 14.52
N ASP A 23 -8.46 2.83 14.20
CA ASP A 23 -8.43 1.37 14.33
C ASP A 23 -8.43 0.72 12.94
N LEU A 24 -7.56 -0.27 12.71
CA LEU A 24 -7.47 -1.00 11.45
C LEU A 24 -6.91 -2.40 11.69
N VAL A 25 -7.48 -3.39 11.03
CA VAL A 25 -6.99 -4.77 11.07
C VAL A 25 -6.85 -5.30 9.65
N VAL A 26 -5.73 -5.97 9.34
CA VAL A 26 -5.52 -6.74 8.11
C VAL A 26 -5.14 -8.17 8.49
N ASN A 27 -5.82 -9.14 7.93
CA ASN A 27 -5.50 -10.55 8.11
C ASN A 27 -4.50 -11.04 7.05
N ALA A 28 -3.85 -12.18 7.32
CA ALA A 28 -2.97 -12.81 6.34
C ALA A 28 -3.74 -13.15 5.06
N GLY A 29 -3.20 -12.76 3.90
CA GLY A 29 -3.81 -12.96 2.59
C GLY A 29 -5.03 -12.08 2.28
N GLU A 30 -5.42 -11.18 3.19
CA GLU A 30 -6.57 -10.29 3.02
C GLU A 30 -6.16 -9.02 2.26
N VAL A 31 -7.05 -8.54 1.39
CA VAL A 31 -6.92 -7.24 0.75
C VAL A 31 -7.91 -6.26 1.36
N VAL A 32 -7.39 -5.23 2.00
CA VAL A 32 -8.16 -4.20 2.69
C VAL A 32 -7.94 -2.85 2.01
N SER A 33 -8.99 -2.06 1.83
CA SER A 33 -8.85 -0.67 1.38
C SER A 33 -9.05 0.32 2.52
N LEU A 34 -8.31 1.43 2.45
CA LEU A 34 -8.51 2.60 3.28
C LEU A 34 -9.02 3.74 2.41
N LEU A 35 -10.30 4.04 2.54
CA LEU A 35 -11.05 5.01 1.75
C LEU A 35 -11.25 6.32 2.51
N GLY A 36 -11.68 7.34 1.82
CA GLY A 36 -12.02 8.65 2.38
C GLY A 36 -11.55 9.79 1.50
N ARG A 37 -12.08 10.97 1.75
CA ARG A 37 -11.73 12.20 1.01
C ARG A 37 -10.27 12.59 1.28
N ASN A 38 -9.75 13.52 0.47
CA ASN A 38 -8.40 14.06 0.68
C ASN A 38 -8.31 14.79 2.03
N GLY A 39 -7.14 14.69 2.68
CA GLY A 39 -6.92 15.29 3.99
C GLY A 39 -7.54 14.55 5.18
N MET A 40 -8.19 13.39 4.98
CA MET A 40 -8.84 12.64 6.05
C MET A 40 -7.88 11.78 6.89
N GLY A 41 -6.58 11.73 6.55
CA GLY A 41 -5.57 11.03 7.34
C GLY A 41 -5.07 9.70 6.76
N LYS A 42 -5.48 9.31 5.54
CA LYS A 42 -5.07 8.04 4.91
C LYS A 42 -3.55 7.89 4.77
N THR A 43 -2.90 8.80 4.05
CA THR A 43 -1.43 8.82 3.90
C THR A 43 -0.71 9.00 5.24
N THR A 44 -1.30 9.75 6.18
CA THR A 44 -0.78 9.89 7.54
C THR A 44 -0.77 8.56 8.27
N SER A 45 -1.82 7.73 8.10
CA SER A 45 -1.88 6.37 8.68
C SER A 45 -0.77 5.49 8.11
N VAL A 46 -0.52 5.54 6.80
CA VAL A 46 0.59 4.79 6.16
C VAL A 46 1.95 5.27 6.67
N ARG A 47 2.15 6.58 6.79
CA ARG A 47 3.41 7.15 7.31
C ARG A 47 3.66 6.76 8.76
N ALA A 48 2.63 6.81 9.61
CA ALA A 48 2.73 6.38 11.01
C ALA A 48 3.03 4.87 11.11
N LEU A 49 2.34 4.03 10.33
CA LEU A 49 2.59 2.59 10.25
C LEU A 49 4.02 2.28 9.82
N MET A 50 4.58 3.03 8.87
CA MET A 50 5.95 2.84 8.35
C MET A 50 7.03 3.49 9.21
N GLY A 51 6.68 4.08 10.36
CA GLY A 51 7.65 4.77 11.22
C GLY A 51 8.24 6.04 10.61
N LEU A 52 7.60 6.57 9.56
CA LEU A 52 7.96 7.84 8.89
C LEU A 52 7.35 9.05 9.60
N LEU A 53 6.44 8.81 10.52
CA LEU A 53 5.80 9.80 11.36
C LEU A 53 5.71 9.25 12.78
N PRO A 54 6.12 10.00 13.82
CA PRO A 54 5.98 9.57 15.20
C PRO A 54 4.50 9.44 15.57
N ILE A 55 4.19 8.43 16.35
CA ILE A 55 2.86 8.25 16.96
C ILE A 55 2.85 8.89 18.34
N SER A 56 1.74 9.52 18.73
CA SER A 56 1.55 10.12 20.05
C SER A 56 0.84 9.17 21.02
N ALA A 57 -0.03 8.29 20.51
CA ALA A 57 -0.72 7.27 21.29
C ALA A 57 -1.19 6.11 20.40
N GLY A 58 -1.65 5.03 21.03
CA GLY A 58 -2.12 3.83 20.37
C GLY A 58 -1.06 2.75 20.24
N ALA A 59 -1.41 1.68 19.53
CA ALA A 59 -0.54 0.54 19.29
C ALA A 59 -0.56 0.14 17.82
N ILE A 60 0.59 -0.36 17.34
CA ILE A 60 0.71 -0.98 16.02
C ILE A 60 1.42 -2.32 16.23
N GLU A 61 0.74 -3.40 15.88
CA GLU A 61 1.28 -4.76 15.97
C GLU A 61 1.33 -5.41 14.61
N PHE A 62 2.45 -6.05 14.28
CA PHE A 62 2.62 -6.84 13.09
C PHE A 62 3.04 -8.27 13.50
N GLU A 63 2.26 -9.28 13.06
CA GLU A 63 2.43 -10.68 13.50
C GLU A 63 2.46 -10.83 15.04
N GLY A 64 1.62 -10.06 15.74
CA GLY A 64 1.53 -10.06 17.21
C GLY A 64 2.72 -9.41 17.92
N ARG A 65 3.61 -8.72 17.19
CA ARG A 65 4.74 -7.98 17.77
C ARG A 65 4.55 -6.48 17.57
N SER A 66 4.79 -5.71 18.62
CA SER A 66 4.76 -4.26 18.50
C SER A 66 5.83 -3.75 17.55
N ILE A 67 5.42 -2.90 16.61
CA ILE A 67 6.30 -2.14 15.71
C ILE A 67 6.15 -0.63 15.93
N ALA A 68 5.39 -0.21 16.91
CA ALA A 68 5.18 1.18 17.27
C ALA A 68 6.52 1.86 17.61
N GLY A 69 6.83 2.98 16.95
CA GLY A 69 8.09 3.71 17.14
C GLY A 69 9.34 3.02 16.57
N ALA A 70 9.20 1.88 15.89
CA ALA A 70 10.32 1.24 15.22
C ALA A 70 10.79 2.08 14.01
N PRO A 71 12.09 2.14 13.70
CA PRO A 71 12.56 2.86 12.53
C PRO A 71 12.11 2.17 11.23
N PRO A 72 11.92 2.92 10.12
CA PRO A 72 11.35 2.41 8.86
C PRO A 72 12.03 1.15 8.33
N PHE A 73 13.36 1.07 8.42
CA PHE A 73 14.09 -0.11 7.93
C PHE A 73 13.75 -1.38 8.74
N ARG A 74 13.47 -1.28 10.04
CA ARG A 74 13.04 -2.43 10.86
C ARG A 74 11.64 -2.89 10.51
N ILE A 75 10.75 -1.96 10.21
CA ILE A 75 9.38 -2.25 9.75
C ILE A 75 9.43 -2.95 8.39
N ALA A 76 10.24 -2.46 7.46
CA ALA A 76 10.46 -3.12 6.18
C ALA A 76 11.06 -4.54 6.36
N GLN A 77 12.05 -4.69 7.26
CA GLN A 77 12.63 -6.00 7.60
C GLN A 77 11.64 -6.95 8.28
N ALA A 78 10.65 -6.45 9.00
CA ALA A 78 9.58 -7.29 9.57
C ALA A 78 8.68 -7.90 8.47
N GLY A 79 8.60 -7.29 7.29
CA GLY A 79 7.86 -7.81 6.15
C GLY A 79 6.77 -6.88 5.63
N ILE A 80 6.88 -5.59 5.85
CA ILE A 80 5.97 -4.59 5.29
C ILE A 80 6.66 -3.87 4.13
N GLY A 81 6.14 -4.04 2.91
CA GLY A 81 6.59 -3.32 1.72
C GLY A 81 5.71 -2.11 1.44
N LEU A 82 6.30 -1.00 1.04
CA LEU A 82 5.57 0.24 0.72
C LEU A 82 5.77 0.64 -0.73
N VAL A 83 4.67 0.93 -1.42
CA VAL A 83 4.60 1.70 -2.66
C VAL A 83 4.05 3.08 -2.28
N PRO A 84 4.91 4.09 -2.14
CA PRO A 84 4.49 5.41 -1.69
C PRO A 84 3.78 6.20 -2.80
N GLU A 85 3.02 7.21 -2.41
CA GLU A 85 2.56 8.26 -3.31
C GLU A 85 3.76 8.91 -4.04
N GLY A 86 3.59 9.26 -5.31
CA GLY A 86 4.64 9.92 -6.09
C GLY A 86 5.78 9.00 -6.54
N ARG A 87 5.57 7.67 -6.53
CA ARG A 87 6.48 6.62 -7.06
C ARG A 87 7.81 6.50 -6.32
N GLN A 88 8.50 7.61 -6.06
CA GLN A 88 9.78 7.75 -5.34
C GLN A 88 10.85 6.74 -5.79
N ILE A 89 11.00 6.58 -7.11
CA ILE A 89 12.06 5.77 -7.71
C ILE A 89 13.42 6.52 -7.64
N PHE A 90 14.50 5.80 -7.84
CA PHE A 90 15.83 6.40 -7.99
C PHE A 90 16.07 6.79 -9.45
N PRO A 91 15.99 8.09 -9.81
CA PRO A 91 16.01 8.51 -11.21
C PRO A 91 17.32 8.22 -11.92
N THR A 92 18.43 8.24 -11.19
CA THR A 92 19.79 8.04 -11.68
C THR A 92 20.25 6.59 -11.70
N LEU A 93 19.44 5.66 -11.18
CA LEU A 93 19.67 4.23 -11.28
C LEU A 93 18.86 3.64 -12.43
N THR A 94 19.38 2.60 -13.07
CA THR A 94 18.64 1.82 -14.05
C THR A 94 17.44 1.12 -13.39
N VAL A 95 16.49 0.64 -14.19
CA VAL A 95 15.37 -0.18 -13.71
C VAL A 95 15.87 -1.38 -12.90
N GLU A 96 16.89 -2.09 -13.41
CA GLU A 96 17.47 -3.25 -12.73
C GLU A 96 18.13 -2.86 -11.39
N GLU A 97 18.93 -1.81 -11.37
CA GLU A 97 19.55 -1.30 -10.15
C GLU A 97 18.52 -0.82 -9.11
N ASN A 98 17.46 -0.16 -9.56
CA ASN A 98 16.34 0.21 -8.70
C ASN A 98 15.72 -1.01 -8.00
N LEU A 99 15.50 -2.11 -8.74
CA LEU A 99 14.93 -3.34 -8.20
C LEU A 99 15.88 -4.01 -7.20
N ILE A 100 17.17 -4.05 -7.50
CA ILE A 100 18.18 -4.68 -6.65
C ILE A 100 18.46 -3.88 -5.38
N ALA A 101 18.41 -2.54 -5.45
CA ALA A 101 18.78 -1.65 -4.36
C ALA A 101 18.01 -1.91 -3.05
N THR A 102 16.79 -2.43 -3.14
CA THR A 102 15.95 -2.73 -1.98
C THR A 102 15.70 -4.22 -1.78
N ALA A 103 16.35 -5.08 -2.57
CA ALA A 103 16.11 -6.52 -2.55
C ALA A 103 16.50 -7.15 -1.21
N ALA A 104 15.61 -7.96 -0.67
CA ALA A 104 15.86 -8.77 0.52
C ALA A 104 15.58 -10.24 0.19
N ARG A 105 16.48 -11.14 0.57
CA ARG A 105 16.25 -12.59 0.46
C ARG A 105 15.83 -13.15 1.80
N ARG A 106 14.76 -13.94 1.83
CA ARG A 106 14.18 -14.55 3.03
C ARG A 106 13.95 -16.04 2.89
N SER A 107 13.63 -16.53 1.69
CA SER A 107 13.31 -17.93 1.40
C SER A 107 13.58 -18.30 -0.06
N ALA A 108 13.43 -19.58 -0.39
CA ALA A 108 13.53 -20.06 -1.78
C ALA A 108 12.33 -19.65 -2.67
N GLN A 109 11.23 -19.18 -2.07
CA GLN A 109 10.02 -18.74 -2.76
C GLN A 109 9.95 -17.22 -2.94
N ASP A 110 11.05 -16.53 -2.69
CA ASP A 110 11.15 -15.07 -2.71
C ASP A 110 10.93 -14.48 -4.11
N TRP A 111 10.55 -13.21 -4.12
CA TRP A 111 10.61 -12.38 -5.32
C TRP A 111 12.06 -12.20 -5.73
N THR A 112 12.36 -12.59 -6.97
CA THR A 112 13.64 -12.39 -7.64
C THR A 112 13.46 -11.45 -8.83
N LEU A 113 14.54 -10.97 -9.43
CA LEU A 113 14.47 -10.16 -10.63
C LEU A 113 13.68 -10.87 -11.74
N GLU A 114 13.93 -12.17 -11.94
CA GLU A 114 13.24 -12.97 -12.96
C GLU A 114 11.74 -13.02 -12.68
N ARG A 115 11.33 -13.19 -11.43
CA ARG A 115 9.90 -13.21 -11.05
C ARG A 115 9.27 -11.83 -11.23
N VAL A 116 9.97 -10.74 -10.87
CA VAL A 116 9.47 -9.39 -11.10
C VAL A 116 9.33 -9.11 -12.59
N TYR A 117 10.30 -9.51 -13.41
CA TYR A 117 10.23 -9.33 -14.87
C TYR A 117 9.13 -10.19 -15.51
N ALA A 118 8.90 -11.40 -15.03
CA ALA A 118 7.77 -12.22 -15.47
C ALA A 118 6.42 -11.61 -15.09
N PHE A 119 6.34 -10.97 -13.92
CA PHE A 119 5.14 -10.30 -13.42
C PHE A 119 4.89 -8.94 -14.06
N LEU A 120 5.95 -8.18 -14.36
CA LEU A 120 5.95 -6.85 -14.97
C LEU A 120 6.85 -6.82 -16.23
N PRO A 121 6.44 -7.44 -17.35
CA PRO A 121 7.31 -7.63 -18.54
C PRO A 121 7.86 -6.33 -19.13
N ARG A 122 7.11 -5.23 -19.05
CA ARG A 122 7.58 -3.90 -19.50
C ARG A 122 8.87 -3.47 -18.80
N LEU A 123 9.07 -3.86 -17.53
CA LEU A 123 10.32 -3.55 -16.83
C LEU A 123 11.52 -4.35 -17.37
N ALA A 124 11.29 -5.58 -17.84
CA ALA A 124 12.33 -6.38 -18.48
C ALA A 124 12.84 -5.71 -19.77
N GLU A 125 11.92 -5.17 -20.59
CA GLU A 125 12.25 -4.44 -21.82
C GLU A 125 13.06 -3.17 -21.54
N ARG A 126 12.83 -2.55 -20.38
CA ARG A 126 13.43 -1.29 -19.94
C ARG A 126 14.57 -1.47 -18.93
N ARG A 127 15.01 -2.69 -18.65
CA ARG A 127 15.94 -3.00 -17.55
C ARG A 127 17.20 -2.13 -17.48
N ARG A 128 17.72 -1.67 -18.63
CA ARG A 128 18.92 -0.85 -18.75
C ARG A 128 18.65 0.66 -18.85
N HIS A 129 17.38 1.09 -18.93
CA HIS A 129 17.03 2.51 -18.93
C HIS A 129 17.11 3.06 -17.51
N PHE A 130 17.49 4.32 -17.38
CA PHE A 130 17.45 5.02 -16.10
C PHE A 130 16.00 5.32 -15.67
N GLY A 131 15.78 5.49 -14.36
CA GLY A 131 14.47 5.75 -13.82
C GLY A 131 13.77 6.99 -14.36
N ASP A 132 14.54 8.03 -14.73
CA ASP A 132 14.02 9.26 -15.35
C ASP A 132 13.72 9.11 -16.86
N GLN A 133 14.18 8.04 -17.50
CA GLN A 133 13.99 7.77 -18.94
C GLN A 133 12.76 6.91 -19.25
N ILE A 134 12.08 6.41 -18.24
CA ILE A 134 10.89 5.58 -18.39
C ILE A 134 9.60 6.38 -18.14
N SER A 135 8.51 5.95 -18.75
CA SER A 135 7.21 6.60 -18.61
C SER A 135 6.69 6.56 -17.16
N GLY A 136 5.78 7.48 -16.80
CA GLY A 136 5.20 7.51 -15.47
C GLY A 136 4.49 6.21 -15.06
N GLY A 137 3.93 5.46 -16.01
CA GLY A 137 3.35 4.14 -15.76
C GLY A 137 4.41 3.08 -15.48
N GLU A 138 5.51 3.08 -16.24
CA GLU A 138 6.66 2.19 -16.00
C GLU A 138 7.35 2.51 -14.65
N GLN A 139 7.45 3.80 -14.29
CA GLN A 139 7.94 4.21 -12.96
C GLN A 139 7.06 3.68 -11.83
N GLN A 140 5.75 3.67 -12.01
CA GLN A 140 4.82 3.10 -11.03
C GLN A 140 4.98 1.59 -10.93
N MET A 141 5.10 0.89 -12.05
CA MET A 141 5.41 -0.54 -12.07
C MET A 141 6.75 -0.81 -11.38
N LEU A 142 7.76 0.05 -11.60
CA LEU A 142 9.06 -0.05 -10.95
C LEU A 142 8.95 0.12 -9.42
N ALA A 143 8.15 1.06 -8.94
CA ALA A 143 7.90 1.24 -7.52
C ALA A 143 7.24 0.00 -6.89
N ILE A 144 6.26 -0.61 -7.59
CA ILE A 144 5.64 -1.87 -7.16
C ILE A 144 6.68 -3.01 -7.17
N GLY A 145 7.46 -3.15 -8.24
CA GLY A 145 8.52 -4.16 -8.34
C GLY A 145 9.54 -4.04 -7.21
N ARG A 146 9.97 -2.82 -6.88
CA ARG A 146 10.86 -2.55 -5.74
C ARG A 146 10.28 -3.00 -4.41
N ALA A 147 9.00 -2.71 -4.17
CA ALA A 147 8.31 -3.14 -2.96
C ALA A 147 8.22 -4.68 -2.90
N LEU A 148 7.94 -5.35 -4.02
CA LEU A 148 7.93 -6.82 -4.09
C LEU A 148 9.33 -7.41 -3.83
N MET A 149 10.41 -6.79 -4.33
CA MET A 149 11.79 -7.25 -4.09
C MET A 149 12.19 -7.23 -2.60
N THR A 150 11.48 -6.51 -1.73
CA THR A 150 11.67 -6.61 -0.27
C THR A 150 11.08 -7.89 0.33
N ASN A 151 10.38 -8.70 -0.47
CA ASN A 151 9.69 -9.92 -0.05
C ASN A 151 8.69 -9.68 1.09
N PRO A 152 7.70 -8.80 0.87
CA PRO A 152 6.77 -8.40 1.91
C PRO A 152 5.74 -9.50 2.21
N LYS A 153 5.27 -9.55 3.46
CA LYS A 153 4.07 -10.27 3.89
C LYS A 153 2.82 -9.39 3.76
N LEU A 154 3.02 -8.07 3.88
CA LEU A 154 2.00 -7.04 3.67
C LEU A 154 2.53 -5.99 2.69
N LEU A 155 1.80 -5.76 1.61
CA LEU A 155 2.08 -4.69 0.65
C LEU A 155 1.16 -3.49 0.92
N LEU A 156 1.76 -2.34 1.18
CA LEU A 156 1.05 -1.06 1.30
C LEU A 156 1.13 -0.31 -0.02
N LEU A 157 -0.02 0.17 -0.52
CA LEU A 157 -0.12 0.96 -1.75
C LEU A 157 -0.82 2.28 -1.43
N ASP A 158 -0.08 3.38 -1.53
CA ASP A 158 -0.62 4.73 -1.29
C ASP A 158 -0.81 5.46 -2.63
N GLU A 159 -2.08 5.55 -3.09
CA GLU A 159 -2.52 6.16 -4.37
C GLU A 159 -1.73 5.66 -5.60
N ALA A 160 -1.50 4.36 -5.67
CA ALA A 160 -0.60 3.74 -6.64
C ALA A 160 -1.10 3.78 -8.10
N THR A 161 -2.36 4.17 -8.35
CA THR A 161 -2.89 4.24 -9.74
C THR A 161 -3.26 5.65 -10.17
N GLU A 162 -3.01 6.66 -9.34
CA GLU A 162 -3.36 8.05 -9.66
C GLU A 162 -2.50 8.62 -10.81
N GLY A 163 -3.13 9.37 -11.70
CA GLY A 163 -2.46 10.02 -12.82
C GLY A 163 -1.95 9.08 -13.91
N LEU A 164 -2.33 7.79 -13.90
CA LEU A 164 -1.91 6.82 -14.89
C LEU A 164 -2.91 6.70 -16.04
N ALA A 165 -2.39 6.39 -17.23
CA ALA A 165 -3.22 6.04 -18.39
C ALA A 165 -4.13 4.83 -18.08
N PRO A 166 -5.36 4.79 -18.64
CA PRO A 166 -6.33 3.74 -18.33
C PRO A 166 -5.79 2.31 -18.49
N LEU A 167 -5.03 2.05 -19.57
CA LEU A 167 -4.46 0.73 -19.84
C LEU A 167 -3.46 0.30 -18.74
N ILE A 168 -2.54 1.20 -18.37
CA ILE A 168 -1.56 0.94 -17.32
C ILE A 168 -2.23 0.69 -15.98
N ARG A 169 -3.28 1.46 -15.68
CA ARG A 169 -4.09 1.27 -14.47
C ARG A 169 -4.72 -0.10 -14.43
N GLN A 170 -5.28 -0.57 -15.55
CA GLN A 170 -5.85 -1.92 -15.66
C GLN A 170 -4.78 -3.01 -15.45
N GLU A 171 -3.58 -2.86 -16.04
CA GLU A 171 -2.47 -3.79 -15.84
C GLU A 171 -2.07 -3.89 -14.36
N ILE A 172 -1.98 -2.75 -13.66
CA ILE A 172 -1.66 -2.73 -12.22
C ILE A 172 -2.75 -3.44 -11.41
N TRP A 173 -4.04 -3.13 -11.65
CA TRP A 173 -5.14 -3.79 -10.93
C TRP A 173 -5.16 -5.31 -11.18
N HIS A 174 -4.87 -5.74 -12.39
CA HIS A 174 -4.76 -7.16 -12.74
C HIS A 174 -3.59 -7.83 -11.99
N GLY A 175 -2.46 -7.15 -11.94
CA GLY A 175 -1.32 -7.59 -11.15
C GLY A 175 -1.66 -7.72 -9.66
N LEU A 176 -2.32 -6.73 -9.06
CA LEU A 176 -2.74 -6.79 -7.66
C LEU A 176 -3.70 -7.96 -7.40
N ALA A 177 -4.61 -8.25 -8.33
CA ALA A 177 -5.49 -9.42 -8.23
C ALA A 177 -4.69 -10.74 -8.25
N SER A 178 -3.64 -10.82 -9.08
CA SER A 178 -2.74 -11.97 -9.11
C SER A 178 -1.95 -12.12 -7.80
N LEU A 179 -1.48 -11.02 -7.21
CA LEU A 179 -0.80 -11.02 -5.90
C LEU A 179 -1.73 -11.49 -4.78
N LYS A 180 -3.00 -11.03 -4.78
CA LYS A 180 -4.05 -11.53 -3.88
C LYS A 180 -4.24 -13.04 -4.04
N GLY A 181 -4.36 -13.52 -5.29
CA GLY A 181 -4.49 -14.95 -5.59
C GLY A 181 -3.29 -15.79 -5.11
N ALA A 182 -2.10 -15.18 -5.02
CA ALA A 182 -0.91 -15.79 -4.45
C ALA A 182 -0.84 -15.70 -2.91
N GLY A 183 -1.85 -15.11 -2.25
CA GLY A 183 -1.94 -15.04 -0.79
C GLY A 183 -1.19 -13.85 -0.15
N LEU A 184 -0.75 -12.85 -0.94
CA LEU A 184 -0.14 -11.65 -0.39
C LEU A 184 -1.22 -10.77 0.26
N ALA A 185 -1.01 -10.36 1.50
CA ALA A 185 -1.86 -9.37 2.14
C ALA A 185 -1.59 -7.97 1.57
N ILE A 186 -2.63 -7.18 1.34
CA ILE A 186 -2.52 -5.85 0.73
C ILE A 186 -3.37 -4.84 1.50
N LEU A 187 -2.80 -3.70 1.84
CA LEU A 187 -3.54 -2.50 2.26
C LEU A 187 -3.42 -1.46 1.16
N VAL A 188 -4.54 -1.09 0.54
CA VAL A 188 -4.56 -0.19 -0.62
C VAL A 188 -5.35 1.08 -0.34
N ILE A 189 -4.76 2.21 -0.70
CA ILE A 189 -5.42 3.52 -0.77
C ILE A 189 -5.51 3.88 -2.24
N ASP A 190 -6.72 4.07 -2.75
CA ASP A 190 -6.96 4.53 -4.12
C ASP A 190 -8.35 5.18 -4.22
N ARG A 191 -8.57 5.99 -5.27
CA ARG A 191 -9.84 6.67 -5.53
C ARG A 191 -10.78 5.87 -6.43
N ASN A 192 -10.29 4.83 -7.08
CA ASN A 192 -11.06 4.01 -8.00
C ASN A 192 -11.93 3.00 -7.26
N LEU A 193 -13.07 3.45 -6.72
CA LEU A 193 -13.97 2.60 -5.96
C LEU A 193 -14.37 1.33 -6.72
N ALA A 194 -14.65 1.44 -8.02
CA ALA A 194 -15.06 0.28 -8.81
C ALA A 194 -13.99 -0.82 -8.89
N ALA A 195 -12.71 -0.44 -8.93
CA ALA A 195 -11.61 -1.39 -8.87
C ALA A 195 -11.43 -1.96 -7.45
N LEU A 196 -11.54 -1.13 -6.43
CA LEU A 196 -11.44 -1.54 -5.03
C LEU A 196 -12.54 -2.54 -4.64
N LEU A 197 -13.80 -2.29 -5.04
CA LEU A 197 -14.92 -3.20 -4.79
C LEU A 197 -14.73 -4.60 -5.43
N ARG A 198 -13.96 -4.67 -6.53
CA ARG A 198 -13.63 -5.96 -7.17
C ARG A 198 -12.45 -6.67 -6.53
N LEU A 199 -11.49 -5.90 -6.00
CA LEU A 199 -10.23 -6.45 -5.48
C LEU A 199 -10.30 -6.74 -3.98
N CYS A 200 -10.82 -5.81 -3.19
CA CYS A 200 -10.73 -5.84 -1.73
C CYS A 200 -11.77 -6.77 -1.10
N ASP A 201 -11.41 -7.37 0.03
CA ASP A 201 -12.30 -8.18 0.87
C ASP A 201 -13.06 -7.28 1.84
N ARG A 202 -12.36 -6.28 2.42
CA ARG A 202 -12.92 -5.30 3.33
C ARG A 202 -12.48 -3.88 3.00
N HIS A 203 -13.29 -2.94 3.46
CA HIS A 203 -13.08 -1.50 3.30
C HIS A 203 -13.20 -0.80 4.64
N HIS A 204 -12.35 0.19 4.86
CA HIS A 204 -12.45 1.12 5.96
C HIS A 204 -12.56 2.54 5.39
N ILE A 205 -13.54 3.31 5.83
CA ILE A 205 -13.66 4.72 5.46
C ILE A 205 -13.15 5.57 6.62
N VAL A 206 -12.21 6.45 6.30
CA VAL A 206 -11.62 7.40 7.24
C VAL A 206 -12.21 8.79 7.02
N GLU A 207 -12.69 9.38 8.09
CA GLU A 207 -13.08 10.78 8.17
C GLU A 207 -12.43 11.43 9.40
N LYS A 208 -11.75 12.56 9.19
CA LYS A 208 -11.08 13.33 10.26
C LYS A 208 -10.23 12.45 11.19
N GLY A 209 -9.43 11.58 10.59
CA GLY A 209 -8.47 10.72 11.31
C GLY A 209 -9.08 9.58 12.13
N ARG A 210 -10.35 9.21 11.88
CA ARG A 210 -11.04 8.08 12.52
C ARG A 210 -11.67 7.19 11.47
N VAL A 211 -11.76 5.89 11.73
CA VAL A 211 -12.59 4.99 10.94
C VAL A 211 -14.05 5.22 11.32
N VAL A 212 -14.86 5.63 10.35
CA VAL A 212 -16.29 5.95 10.54
C VAL A 212 -17.20 4.91 9.93
N TRP A 213 -16.68 4.05 9.08
CA TRP A 213 -17.39 2.92 8.47
C TRP A 213 -16.40 1.80 8.17
N GLN A 214 -16.83 0.54 8.33
CA GLN A 214 -16.11 -0.64 7.88
C GLN A 214 -17.09 -1.72 7.43
N GLY A 215 -16.69 -2.49 6.42
CA GLY A 215 -17.52 -3.59 5.89
C GLY A 215 -16.89 -4.25 4.69
N THR A 216 -17.59 -5.23 4.14
CA THR A 216 -17.22 -5.96 2.92
C THR A 216 -17.51 -5.13 1.66
N SER A 217 -16.99 -5.58 0.50
CA SER A 217 -17.31 -4.98 -0.80
C SER A 217 -18.81 -4.99 -1.10
N THR A 218 -19.52 -6.05 -0.71
CA THR A 218 -20.97 -6.16 -0.90
C THR A 218 -21.73 -5.15 -0.04
N GLU A 219 -21.36 -5.01 1.23
CA GLU A 219 -21.96 -4.04 2.14
C GLU A 219 -21.71 -2.61 1.66
N LEU A 220 -20.46 -2.28 1.26
CA LEU A 220 -20.16 -0.94 0.75
C LEU A 220 -20.90 -0.63 -0.56
N ALA A 221 -21.03 -1.61 -1.46
CA ALA A 221 -21.79 -1.44 -2.70
C ALA A 221 -23.28 -1.18 -2.44
N ALA A 222 -23.85 -1.78 -1.39
CA ALA A 222 -25.24 -1.60 -1.00
C ALA A 222 -25.50 -0.30 -0.20
N ASP A 223 -24.48 0.22 0.52
CA ASP A 223 -24.62 1.41 1.36
C ASP A 223 -24.39 2.72 0.56
N ALA A 224 -25.44 3.14 -0.17
CA ALA A 224 -25.41 4.39 -0.93
C ALA A 224 -25.20 5.62 -0.02
N ALA A 225 -25.79 5.61 1.19
CA ALA A 225 -25.69 6.73 2.12
C ALA A 225 -24.24 6.93 2.62
N ALA A 226 -23.53 5.85 2.93
CA ALA A 226 -22.11 5.94 3.32
C ALA A 226 -21.24 6.43 2.14
N ARG A 227 -21.48 5.95 0.92
CA ARG A 227 -20.74 6.40 -0.27
C ARG A 227 -20.95 7.89 -0.56
N GLU A 228 -22.19 8.35 -0.57
CA GLU A 228 -22.52 9.76 -0.78
C GLU A 228 -21.92 10.64 0.31
N ARG A 229 -22.13 10.27 1.57
CA ARG A 229 -21.68 11.04 2.73
C ARG A 229 -20.16 11.17 2.83
N TYR A 230 -19.43 10.07 2.68
CA TYR A 230 -18.00 10.00 3.00
C TYR A 230 -17.07 9.99 1.79
N LEU A 231 -17.57 9.56 0.61
CA LEU A 231 -16.76 9.45 -0.60
C LEU A 231 -17.18 10.45 -1.68
N SER A 232 -18.37 11.06 -1.54
CA SER A 232 -18.95 12.01 -2.52
C SER A 232 -19.23 11.38 -3.89
N ILE A 233 -19.67 10.12 -3.90
CA ILE A 233 -20.01 9.33 -5.10
C ILE A 233 -21.25 8.46 -4.86
#